data_1c77cdfb2300ea7a514234343fb74906
#
_entry.id   1c77cdfb2300ea7a514234343fb74906
#
_cell.length_a   1.000
_cell.length_b   1.000
_cell.length_c   1.000
_cell.angle_alpha   90.00
_cell.angle_beta   90.00
_cell.angle_gamma   90.00
#
_symmetry.space_group_name_H-M   'P 1'
#
loop_
_entity.id
_entity.type
_entity.pdbx_description
1 polymer ?
#
loop_
_entity_poly.entity_id
_entity_poly.type
_entity_poly.pdbx_seq_one_letter_code
_entity_poly.pdbx_strand_id
1 'polypeptide(L)'
;MPRERNARRYPRTFRVNELLREVLADELERIEDDDERLGMLTITAVDTETDLRHATVFLSSLPENAEVALGDHRARLQAAIGRQARLKRTPQLSFQVDPGVTQGQRVEEILRGLQHDDE
;
A
#
# COMPACT_ATOMS: atom_id res chain seq x y z
N MET A 1 -28.66 4.58 -6.93
CA MET A 1 -28.14 4.60 -6.60
C MET A 1 -27.09 5.26 -5.91
N PRO A 2 -26.83 5.00 -4.91
CA PRO A 2 -25.83 5.63 -4.17
C PRO A 2 -24.46 5.44 -4.71
N ARG A 3 -24.32 4.45 -5.53
CA ARG A 3 -23.07 4.17 -6.03
C ARG A 3 -22.52 5.23 -6.85
N GLU A 4 -23.25 5.84 -7.70
CA GLU A 4 -22.81 6.87 -8.47
C GLU A 4 -22.49 8.04 -7.70
N ARG A 5 -23.23 8.34 -6.69
CA ARG A 5 -22.94 9.43 -5.85
C ARG A 5 -21.65 9.21 -5.15
N ASN A 6 -21.36 8.01 -4.74
CA ASN A 6 -20.11 7.72 -4.10
C ASN A 6 -18.95 7.92 -5.02
N ALA A 7 -19.10 7.53 -6.25
CA ALA A 7 -18.03 7.72 -7.20
C ALA A 7 -17.74 9.18 -7.40
N ARG A 8 -18.75 10.01 -7.48
CA ARG A 8 -18.52 11.38 -7.62
C ARG A 8 -17.97 12.00 -6.40
N ARG A 9 -18.15 11.41 -5.28
CA ARG A 9 -17.65 11.90 -4.12
C ARG A 9 -16.43 11.26 -3.80
N TYR A 10 -15.66 10.69 -4.69
CA TYR A 10 -14.43 10.27 -4.38
C TYR A 10 -13.87 11.31 -3.66
N PRO A 11 -13.74 11.06 -2.52
CA PRO A 11 -13.47 12.06 -1.64
C PRO A 11 -12.04 12.38 -1.68
N ARG A 12 -11.67 13.31 -0.91
CA ARG A 12 -10.37 13.71 -0.70
C ARG A 12 -9.46 12.58 -0.37
N THR A 13 -9.95 11.58 0.41
CA THR A 13 -9.11 10.44 0.78
C THR A 13 -8.68 9.63 -0.43
N PHE A 14 -9.53 9.51 -1.44
CA PHE A 14 -9.15 8.80 -2.65
C PHE A 14 -7.98 9.49 -3.34
N ARG A 15 -8.04 10.79 -3.48
CA ARG A 15 -6.96 11.53 -4.13
C ARG A 15 -5.70 11.51 -3.31
N VAL A 16 -5.85 11.60 -2.00
CA VAL A 16 -4.71 11.52 -1.11
C VAL A 16 -4.06 10.16 -1.23
N ASN A 17 -4.85 9.09 -1.26
CA ASN A 17 -4.33 7.74 -1.37
C ASN A 17 -3.49 7.56 -2.63
N GLU A 18 -3.97 8.09 -3.75
CA GLU A 18 -3.22 7.97 -4.99
C GLU A 18 -1.95 8.79 -4.98
N LEU A 19 -2.01 9.99 -4.42
CA LEU A 19 -0.83 10.83 -4.32
C LEU A 19 0.21 10.17 -3.41
N LEU A 20 -0.22 9.63 -2.28
CA LEU A 20 0.72 8.98 -1.37
C LEU A 20 1.33 7.75 -2.02
N ARG A 21 0.54 7.00 -2.78
CA ARG A 21 1.06 5.83 -3.45
C ARG A 21 2.19 6.21 -4.40
N GLU A 22 2.01 7.28 -5.14
CA GLU A 22 3.04 7.74 -6.09
C GLU A 22 4.28 8.23 -5.36
N VAL A 23 4.09 9.03 -4.32
CA VAL A 23 5.22 9.56 -3.57
C VAL A 23 6.01 8.44 -2.93
N LEU A 24 5.31 7.49 -2.33
CA LEU A 24 5.97 6.40 -1.62
C LEU A 24 6.66 5.43 -2.58
N ALA A 25 6.03 5.15 -3.71
CA ALA A 25 6.65 4.27 -4.69
C ALA A 25 7.96 4.87 -5.22
N ASP A 26 7.96 6.17 -5.45
CA ASP A 26 9.11 6.87 -5.94
C ASP A 26 10.24 6.87 -4.90
N GLU A 27 9.90 7.17 -3.66
CA GLU A 27 10.90 7.21 -2.62
C GLU A 27 11.42 5.80 -2.31
N LEU A 28 10.54 4.81 -2.35
CA LEU A 28 10.92 3.45 -2.09
C LEU A 28 11.92 2.95 -3.13
N GLU A 29 11.73 3.32 -4.37
CA GLU A 29 12.64 2.97 -5.43
C GLU A 29 14.04 3.47 -5.13
N ARG A 30 14.15 4.68 -4.61
CA ARG A 30 15.44 5.24 -4.24
C ARG A 30 16.07 4.51 -3.06
N ILE A 31 15.24 4.14 -2.09
CA ILE A 31 15.74 3.46 -0.90
C ILE A 31 16.19 2.04 -1.24
N GLU A 32 15.53 1.41 -2.18
CA GLU A 32 15.88 0.04 -2.59
C GLU A 32 17.32 -0.07 -3.08
N ASP A 33 17.81 0.97 -3.68
CA ASP A 33 19.18 0.97 -4.16
C ASP A 33 20.18 0.95 -3.01
N ASP A 34 19.78 1.42 -1.85
CA ASP A 34 20.67 1.54 -0.72
C ASP A 34 20.47 0.46 0.33
N ASP A 35 19.38 -0.28 0.26
CA ASP A 35 19.06 -1.26 1.30
C ASP A 35 18.55 -2.54 0.69
N GLU A 36 19.42 -3.53 0.63
CA GLU A 36 19.10 -4.80 0.01
C GLU A 36 17.98 -5.55 0.69
N ARG A 37 17.72 -5.26 1.96
CA ARG A 37 16.65 -5.95 2.68
C ARG A 37 15.29 -5.71 2.03
N LEU A 38 15.14 -4.58 1.32
CA LEU A 38 13.87 -4.26 0.71
C LEU A 38 13.57 -5.12 -0.50
N GLY A 39 14.60 -5.54 -1.21
CA GLY A 39 14.39 -6.28 -2.43
C GLY A 39 13.59 -5.42 -3.39
N MET A 40 12.63 -6.03 -4.05
CA MET A 40 11.80 -5.30 -4.97
C MET A 40 10.39 -5.34 -4.43
N LEU A 41 10.00 -4.31 -3.71
CA LEU A 41 8.68 -4.24 -3.13
C LEU A 41 7.75 -3.46 -4.06
N THR A 42 6.52 -3.91 -4.17
CA THR A 42 5.54 -3.23 -5.00
C THR A 42 4.39 -2.76 -4.11
N ILE A 43 4.14 -1.46 -4.11
CA ILE A 43 3.02 -0.90 -3.39
C ILE A 43 1.78 -1.07 -4.26
N THR A 44 0.79 -1.78 -3.76
CA THR A 44 -0.44 -2.02 -4.50
C THR A 44 -1.50 -0.98 -4.21
N ALA A 45 -1.49 -0.43 -3.01
CA ALA A 45 -2.49 0.58 -2.64
C ALA A 45 -2.06 1.28 -1.37
N VAL A 46 -2.65 2.43 -1.13
CA VAL A 46 -2.51 3.13 0.14
C VAL A 46 -3.93 3.48 0.58
N ASP A 47 -4.22 3.26 1.85
CA ASP A 47 -5.52 3.55 2.39
C ASP A 47 -5.36 4.48 3.58
N THR A 48 -5.78 5.73 3.42
CA THR A 48 -5.65 6.75 4.47
C THR A 48 -6.97 6.89 5.19
N GLU A 49 -6.91 6.97 6.51
CA GLU A 49 -8.12 7.19 7.30
C GLU A 49 -8.66 8.59 7.05
N THR A 50 -9.95 8.76 7.28
CA THR A 50 -10.60 10.03 6.96
C THR A 50 -10.03 11.20 7.74
N ASP A 51 -9.48 10.95 8.92
CA ASP A 51 -8.87 12.03 9.71
C ASP A 51 -7.44 12.32 9.24
N LEU A 52 -6.93 11.57 8.27
CA LEU A 52 -5.59 11.73 7.69
C LEU A 52 -4.47 11.55 8.71
N ARG A 53 -4.73 10.84 9.79
CA ARG A 53 -3.70 10.61 10.80
C ARG A 53 -2.92 9.34 10.58
N HIS A 54 -3.55 8.37 9.94
CA HIS A 54 -2.91 7.09 9.68
C HIS A 54 -3.14 6.67 8.26
N ALA A 55 -2.18 6.02 7.66
CA ALA A 55 -2.31 5.47 6.33
C ALA A 55 -1.68 4.08 6.32
N THR A 56 -2.37 3.13 5.71
CA THR A 56 -1.86 1.79 5.57
C THR A 56 -1.34 1.61 4.16
N VAL A 57 -0.09 1.19 4.04
CA VAL A 57 0.55 0.96 2.76
C VAL A 57 0.49 -0.53 2.49
N PHE A 58 -0.18 -0.91 1.41
CA PHE A 58 -0.33 -2.31 1.05
C PHE A 58 0.70 -2.70 0.01
N LEU A 59 1.32 -3.86 0.22
CA LEU A 59 2.37 -4.34 -0.66
C LEU A 59 2.00 -5.73 -1.18
N SER A 60 2.45 -6.07 -2.38
CA SER A 60 2.14 -7.37 -2.95
C SER A 60 2.82 -8.49 -2.15
N SER A 61 3.94 -8.21 -1.53
CA SER A 61 4.58 -9.16 -0.62
C SER A 61 5.34 -8.36 0.43
N LEU A 62 5.59 -8.96 1.57
CA LEU A 62 6.27 -8.25 2.65
C LEU A 62 7.08 -9.25 3.48
N PRO A 63 8.25 -9.67 2.95
CA PRO A 63 9.11 -10.56 3.71
C PRO A 63 9.53 -9.91 5.02
N GLU A 64 9.87 -10.72 5.99
CA GLU A 64 10.16 -10.23 7.32
C GLU A 64 11.28 -9.20 7.35
N ASN A 65 12.37 -9.46 6.63
CA ASN A 65 13.47 -8.50 6.61
C ASN A 65 13.09 -7.21 5.89
N ALA A 66 12.20 -7.27 4.92
CA ALA A 66 11.72 -6.07 4.25
C ALA A 66 10.83 -5.27 5.19
N GLU A 67 10.04 -5.95 5.99
CA GLU A 67 9.17 -5.28 6.95
C GLU A 67 10.01 -4.51 7.96
N VAL A 68 11.08 -5.11 8.45
CA VAL A 68 11.99 -4.43 9.37
C VAL A 68 12.62 -3.23 8.69
N ALA A 69 13.05 -3.39 7.44
CA ALA A 69 13.67 -2.29 6.71
C ALA A 69 12.72 -1.13 6.52
N LEU A 70 11.46 -1.42 6.19
CA LEU A 70 10.47 -0.36 6.03
C LEU A 70 10.27 0.40 7.34
N GLY A 71 10.29 -0.31 8.45
CA GLY A 71 10.20 0.35 9.75
C GLY A 71 11.36 1.30 9.98
N ASP A 72 12.56 0.88 9.58
CA ASP A 72 13.74 1.72 9.73
C ASP A 72 13.67 2.95 8.82
N HIS A 73 13.03 2.85 7.68
CA HIS A 73 12.94 3.96 6.75
C HIS A 73 11.63 4.74 6.86
N ARG A 74 10.81 4.42 7.86
CA ARG A 74 9.50 5.08 8.00
C ARG A 74 9.61 6.59 8.06
N ALA A 75 10.55 7.10 8.84
CA ALA A 75 10.70 8.54 8.97
C ALA A 75 11.05 9.19 7.64
N ARG A 76 11.90 8.52 6.86
CA ARG A 76 12.29 9.04 5.55
C ARG A 76 11.11 9.05 4.60
N LEU A 77 10.28 7.99 4.64
CA LEU A 77 9.11 7.92 3.81
C LEU A 77 8.09 8.99 4.18
N GLN A 78 7.91 9.19 5.48
CA GLN A 78 6.99 10.23 5.92
C GLN A 78 7.50 11.62 5.58
N ALA A 79 8.81 11.82 5.62
CA ALA A 79 9.38 13.11 5.23
C ALA A 79 9.14 13.36 3.74
N ALA A 80 9.20 12.32 2.91
CA ALA A 80 8.93 12.47 1.48
C ALA A 80 7.51 12.94 1.26
N ILE A 81 6.57 12.39 2.01
CA ILE A 81 5.18 12.81 1.93
C ILE A 81 5.08 14.28 2.33
N GLY A 82 5.75 14.66 3.40
CA GLY A 82 5.69 16.03 3.89
C GLY A 82 6.23 17.03 2.89
N ARG A 83 7.23 16.62 2.09
CA ARG A 83 7.82 17.52 1.10
C ARG A 83 6.96 17.64 -0.15
N GLN A 84 6.27 16.57 -0.54
CA GLN A 84 5.62 16.51 -1.84
C GLN A 84 4.11 16.60 -1.79
N ALA A 85 3.49 16.24 -0.68
CA ALA A 85 2.06 16.32 -0.54
C ALA A 85 1.70 17.49 0.34
N ARG A 86 0.73 18.26 -0.06
CA ARG A 86 0.35 19.42 0.74
C ARG A 86 -0.77 19.04 1.66
N LEU A 87 -0.43 18.31 2.70
CA LEU A 87 -1.40 17.88 3.68
C LEU A 87 -1.17 18.65 4.97
N LYS A 88 -2.23 18.87 5.71
CA LYS A 88 -2.11 19.55 6.98
C LYS A 88 -1.21 18.79 7.92
N ARG A 89 -1.23 17.48 7.85
CA ARG A 89 -0.35 16.68 8.67
C ARG A 89 0.06 15.46 7.87
N THR A 90 1.20 14.89 8.21
CA THR A 90 1.70 13.71 7.55
C THR A 90 1.14 12.49 8.27
N PRO A 91 0.43 11.62 7.58
CA PRO A 91 -0.11 10.43 8.23
C PRO A 91 1.00 9.52 8.73
N GLN A 92 0.72 8.82 9.81
CA GLN A 92 1.65 7.82 10.29
C GLN A 92 1.44 6.56 9.45
N LEU A 93 2.53 5.98 8.97
CA LEU A 93 2.45 4.87 8.03
C LEU A 93 2.50 3.52 8.74
N SER A 94 1.72 2.57 8.26
CA SER A 94 1.88 1.17 8.61
C SER A 94 1.91 0.37 7.33
N PHE A 95 2.52 -0.81 7.36
CA PHE A 95 2.75 -1.60 6.16
C PHE A 95 2.14 -2.99 6.32
N GLN A 96 1.46 -3.45 5.28
CA GLN A 96 0.79 -4.75 5.32
C GLN A 96 0.80 -5.38 3.94
N VAL A 97 0.69 -6.69 3.90
CA VAL A 97 0.49 -7.39 2.64
C VAL A 97 -0.94 -7.10 2.18
N ASP A 98 -1.09 -6.87 0.89
CA ASP A 98 -2.40 -6.57 0.32
C ASP A 98 -3.33 -7.78 0.46
N PRO A 99 -4.44 -7.64 1.17
CA PRO A 99 -5.35 -8.76 1.36
C PRO A 99 -5.92 -9.27 0.04
N GLY A 100 -6.06 -8.37 -0.93
CA GLY A 100 -6.57 -8.76 -2.23
C GLY A 100 -5.68 -9.76 -2.93
N VAL A 101 -4.36 -9.55 -2.82
CA VAL A 101 -3.40 -10.46 -3.42
C VAL A 101 -3.49 -11.82 -2.73
N THR A 102 -3.51 -11.82 -1.40
CA THR A 102 -3.59 -13.04 -0.64
C THR A 102 -4.89 -13.79 -0.92
N GLN A 103 -6.00 -13.07 -0.97
CA GLN A 103 -7.29 -13.66 -1.26
C GLN A 103 -7.33 -14.21 -2.67
N GLY A 104 -6.73 -13.51 -3.61
CA GLY A 104 -6.67 -13.97 -4.98
C GLY A 104 -5.96 -15.30 -5.10
N GLN A 105 -4.84 -15.43 -4.41
CA GLN A 105 -4.08 -16.66 -4.43
C GLN A 105 -4.90 -17.80 -3.84
N ARG A 106 -5.60 -17.53 -2.75
CA ARG A 106 -6.41 -18.54 -2.10
C ARG A 106 -7.53 -18.99 -3.00
N VAL A 107 -8.17 -18.06 -3.68
CA VAL A 107 -9.25 -18.40 -4.60
C VAL A 107 -8.74 -19.28 -5.73
N GLU A 108 -7.57 -18.95 -6.26
CA GLU A 108 -7.00 -19.75 -7.31
C GLU A 108 -6.70 -21.18 -6.85
N GLU A 109 -6.21 -21.30 -5.64
CA GLU A 109 -5.94 -22.63 -5.10
C GLU A 109 -7.20 -23.43 -4.93
N ILE A 110 -8.26 -22.81 -4.47
CA ILE A 110 -9.54 -23.46 -4.30
C ILE A 110 -10.09 -23.91 -5.66
N LEU A 111 -10.02 -23.04 -6.64
CA LEU A 111 -10.51 -23.37 -7.96
C LEU A 111 -9.73 -24.52 -8.57
N ARG A 112 -8.43 -24.54 -8.36
CA ARG A 112 -7.61 -25.60 -8.85
C ARG A 112 -7.98 -26.93 -8.21
N GLY A 113 -8.25 -26.89 -6.91
CA GLY A 113 -8.70 -28.06 -6.19
C GLY A 113 -10.02 -28.59 -6.71
N LEU A 114 -10.95 -27.69 -6.99
CA LEU A 114 -12.24 -28.09 -7.51
C LEU A 114 -12.11 -28.73 -8.89
N GLN A 115 -11.24 -28.20 -9.71
CA GLN A 115 -11.02 -28.78 -11.02
C GLN A 115 -10.47 -30.19 -10.91
N HIS A 116 -9.55 -30.38 -9.96
CA HIS A 116 -9.03 -31.71 -9.75
C HIS A 116 -10.09 -32.66 -9.27
N ASP A 117 -10.94 -32.18 -8.37
CA ASP A 117 -11.98 -33.03 -7.84
C ASP A 117 -12.99 -33.47 -8.91
N ASP A 118 -13.18 -32.65 -9.89
CA ASP A 118 -14.13 -32.97 -10.93
C ASP A 118 -13.64 -34.06 -11.87
N GLU A 119 -12.39 -34.34 -11.84
CA GLU A 119 -11.86 -35.39 -12.65
C GLU A 119 -12.00 -36.72 -11.98
#